data_84fb7fb66e9b20107d0f40a9e71b1414
#
_entry.id   84fb7fb66e9b20107d0f40a9e71b1414
#
_cell.length_a   1.000
_cell.length_b   1.000
_cell.length_c   1.000
_cell.angle_alpha   90.00
_cell.angle_beta   90.00
_cell.angle_gamma   90.00
#
_symmetry.space_group_name_H-M   'P 1'
#
loop_
_entity.id
_entity.type
_entity.pdbx_description
1 polymer ?
#
loop_
_entity_poly.entity_id
_entity_poly.type
_entity_poly.pdbx_seq_one_letter_code
_entity_poly.pdbx_strand_id
1 'polypeptide(L)'
;MVRGGGWWGGGRSNLFILPLFVFGAGCFFQFTNTRTYVNYDVDMISPSVSQPKDKILSKSLSQVKDNVLSNSLLLEYGNSWKVNPGSQSKEATEHSFGCKWLDFESTTGKTAKFCGHNVEGEGVTATIARSKRFHHCNVLPSMWEKSGPKQENSIYLEIGANIGSCVMEMLLSTDAKVIAFEPHPHNQYVLQKSIEALPQSIQDRFVLVPVALGGASTTNTIYAAKHNMGNSMVGKIVKDYRRQVFDEADQFEIAVEPLSSIISTYPDIPLIKLDAQGFECHILDGLTQELANKIRRVKFEVAKSHLRAQGCTDLLSKFRNLGFDIYDESEKNKIEGEYDQFKGMQELMAVRNTPIH
;
A
#
# COMPACT_ATOMS: atom_id res chain seq x y z
N MET A 1 64.36 -6.01 22.41
CA MET A 1 65.11 -4.94 21.75
C MET A 1 64.08 -3.95 21.27
N VAL A 2 63.91 -2.92 21.98
CA VAL A 2 64.45 -1.58 21.87
C VAL A 2 63.62 -0.72 20.96
N ARG A 3 62.80 0.14 21.56
CA ARG A 3 62.76 1.63 21.50
C ARG A 3 62.21 2.17 20.20
N GLY A 4 61.39 3.17 20.18
CA GLY A 4 61.04 4.31 21.03
C GLY A 4 60.28 5.29 20.16
N GLY A 5 59.39 5.98 20.72
CA GLY A 5 59.46 7.37 21.10
C GLY A 5 59.03 8.27 19.95
N GLY A 6 58.21 9.22 20.09
CA GLY A 6 57.80 10.23 20.98
C GLY A 6 57.05 11.29 20.16
N TRP A 7 56.03 11.85 20.69
CA TRP A 7 55.79 13.15 21.32
C TRP A 7 55.68 14.39 20.38
N TRP A 8 54.70 15.19 20.74
CA TRP A 8 54.43 16.63 20.61
C TRP A 8 53.61 17.02 19.38
N GLY A 9 52.54 17.86 19.41
CA GLY A 9 52.03 18.72 20.45
C GLY A 9 51.33 19.92 19.85
N GLY A 10 50.38 20.48 20.52
CA GLY A 10 50.00 21.90 20.44
C GLY A 10 48.99 22.25 19.38
N GLY A 11 47.72 22.49 19.61
CA GLY A 11 47.21 23.60 20.41
C GLY A 11 47.12 24.88 19.60
N ARG A 12 45.87 25.33 19.31
CA ARG A 12 45.48 26.75 19.38
C ARG A 12 43.99 26.92 19.08
N SER A 13 43.25 27.30 20.08
CA SER A 13 42.02 28.04 20.08
C SER A 13 42.12 29.33 19.24
N ASN A 14 41.14 29.63 18.47
CA ASN A 14 40.84 30.98 18.05
C ASN A 14 39.37 31.28 18.29
N LEU A 15 39.16 32.00 19.37
CA LEU A 15 38.04 32.85 19.66
C LEU A 15 38.00 33.95 18.59
N PHE A 16 36.88 34.16 17.92
CA PHE A 16 36.61 35.43 17.28
C PHE A 16 35.29 36.03 17.82
N ILE A 17 35.49 37.22 18.31
CA ILE A 17 34.66 38.17 18.99
C ILE A 17 33.65 38.76 18.01
N LEU A 18 32.43 38.94 18.49
CA LEU A 18 31.40 39.84 17.94
C LEU A 18 31.89 41.30 17.90
N PRO A 19 31.32 42.12 17.03
CA PRO A 19 30.92 43.45 17.47
C PRO A 19 29.40 43.70 17.38
N LEU A 20 28.88 44.11 18.53
CA LEU A 20 27.65 44.89 18.66
C LEU A 20 27.79 46.20 17.85
N PHE A 21 26.74 46.54 17.10
CA PHE A 21 26.44 47.93 16.80
C PHE A 21 24.96 48.22 17.10
N VAL A 22 24.81 49.14 18.06
CA VAL A 22 23.56 49.78 18.48
C VAL A 22 23.50 51.13 17.80
N PHE A 23 22.27 51.66 17.68
CA PHE A 23 21.75 52.98 17.26
C PHE A 23 21.10 52.93 15.87
N GLY A 24 19.89 53.45 15.67
CA GLY A 24 19.00 54.23 16.51
C GLY A 24 17.77 54.68 15.70
N ALA A 25 16.78 55.17 16.42
CA ALA A 25 15.66 56.02 15.97
C ALA A 25 14.62 55.39 15.03
N GLY A 26 13.41 54.98 15.41
CA GLY A 26 12.32 55.84 15.81
C GLY A 26 11.46 56.26 14.62
N CYS A 27 10.37 55.47 14.33
CA CYS A 27 9.15 56.03 13.74
C CYS A 27 7.95 55.21 14.21
N PHE A 28 7.19 55.80 15.10
CA PHE A 28 5.82 55.40 15.45
C PHE A 28 4.91 55.71 14.27
N PHE A 29 4.23 54.71 13.73
CA PHE A 29 3.02 54.90 12.97
C PHE A 29 1.86 54.23 13.71
N GLN A 30 1.03 55.05 14.32
CA GLN A 30 -0.31 54.67 14.74
C GLN A 30 -1.17 54.48 13.47
N PHE A 31 -1.69 53.27 13.27
CA PHE A 31 -2.82 53.06 12.37
C PHE A 31 -4.08 52.90 13.20
N THR A 32 -4.91 53.94 13.11
CA THR A 32 -6.29 54.00 13.60
C THR A 32 -7.16 53.01 12.81
N ASN A 33 -7.87 52.16 13.55
CA ASN A 33 -8.97 51.33 13.06
C ASN A 33 -10.12 52.20 12.56
N THR A 34 -10.37 52.17 11.26
CA THR A 34 -11.68 52.56 10.71
C THR A 34 -12.23 51.38 9.93
N ARG A 35 -13.15 50.66 10.54
CA ARG A 35 -14.01 49.68 9.86
C ARG A 35 -15.01 50.42 9.01
N THR A 36 -14.85 50.40 7.71
CA THR A 36 -15.91 50.73 6.76
C THR A 36 -16.63 49.44 6.39
N TYR A 37 -17.85 49.26 6.87
CA TYR A 37 -18.76 48.22 6.39
C TYR A 37 -19.30 48.66 5.02
N VAL A 38 -18.92 47.92 3.98
CA VAL A 38 -19.58 47.96 2.67
C VAL A 38 -20.60 46.83 2.67
N ASN A 39 -21.88 47.18 2.76
CA ASN A 39 -22.96 46.24 2.50
C ASN A 39 -22.98 45.94 1.01
N TYR A 40 -22.67 44.70 0.63
CA TYR A 40 -23.05 44.16 -0.66
C TYR A 40 -24.33 43.35 -0.46
N ASP A 41 -25.41 43.80 -1.06
CA ASP A 41 -26.59 43.01 -1.31
C ASP A 41 -26.14 41.88 -2.28
N VAL A 42 -26.05 40.66 -1.77
CA VAL A 42 -25.84 39.48 -2.57
C VAL A 42 -27.19 38.88 -2.90
N ASP A 43 -27.67 39.19 -4.09
CA ASP A 43 -28.75 38.43 -4.69
C ASP A 43 -28.39 36.95 -4.67
N MET A 44 -29.18 36.17 -3.95
CA MET A 44 -29.11 34.73 -3.89
C MET A 44 -29.44 34.12 -5.25
N ILE A 45 -28.45 33.99 -6.12
CA ILE A 45 -28.51 33.04 -7.23
C ILE A 45 -27.95 31.72 -6.67
N SER A 46 -28.86 30.83 -6.30
CA SER A 46 -28.52 29.44 -6.03
C SER A 46 -27.93 28.83 -7.29
N PRO A 47 -26.65 28.39 -7.29
CA PRO A 47 -26.19 27.51 -8.35
C PRO A 47 -26.84 26.15 -8.08
N SER A 48 -27.72 25.72 -8.96
CA SER A 48 -28.14 24.33 -9.06
C SER A 48 -26.90 23.49 -9.36
N VAL A 49 -26.27 22.97 -8.32
CA VAL A 49 -25.21 21.97 -8.43
C VAL A 49 -25.89 20.71 -8.95
N SER A 50 -25.85 20.55 -10.27
CA SER A 50 -26.18 19.29 -10.93
C SER A 50 -25.17 18.22 -10.45
N GLN A 51 -25.68 17.24 -9.74
CA GLN A 51 -24.96 16.05 -9.30
C GLN A 51 -24.61 15.12 -10.49
N PRO A 52 -23.37 15.11 -11.01
CA PRO A 52 -22.91 13.99 -11.81
C PRO A 52 -21.93 13.07 -11.08
N LYS A 53 -21.31 13.53 -9.95
CA LYS A 53 -20.24 12.77 -9.30
C LYS A 53 -20.73 11.55 -8.53
N ASP A 54 -21.86 11.64 -7.83
CA ASP A 54 -22.39 10.52 -7.04
C ASP A 54 -22.88 9.34 -7.90
N LYS A 55 -23.35 9.61 -9.12
CA LYS A 55 -23.77 8.55 -10.04
C LYS A 55 -22.61 7.74 -10.64
N ILE A 56 -21.43 8.34 -10.78
CA ILE A 56 -20.27 7.65 -11.38
C ILE A 56 -19.60 6.80 -10.30
N LEU A 57 -19.47 7.32 -9.08
CA LEU A 57 -18.90 6.58 -7.96
C LEU A 57 -19.83 5.43 -7.53
N SER A 58 -21.14 5.70 -7.43
CA SER A 58 -22.14 4.67 -7.14
C SER A 58 -22.20 3.59 -8.23
N LYS A 59 -21.95 3.94 -9.49
CA LYS A 59 -21.92 2.99 -10.59
C LYS A 59 -20.65 2.13 -10.60
N SER A 60 -19.48 2.69 -10.23
CA SER A 60 -18.25 1.91 -10.08
C SER A 60 -18.32 1.01 -8.83
N LEU A 61 -18.84 1.51 -7.71
CA LEU A 61 -19.05 0.74 -6.49
C LEU A 61 -20.13 -0.32 -6.64
N SER A 62 -21.23 -0.03 -7.34
CA SER A 62 -22.24 -1.04 -7.63
C SER A 62 -21.70 -2.10 -8.60
N GLN A 63 -20.94 -1.71 -9.63
CA GLN A 63 -20.29 -2.69 -10.50
C GLN A 63 -19.26 -3.55 -9.78
N VAL A 64 -18.48 -2.99 -8.83
CA VAL A 64 -17.59 -3.78 -7.97
C VAL A 64 -18.42 -4.69 -7.06
N LYS A 65 -19.48 -4.17 -6.43
CA LYS A 65 -20.37 -4.98 -5.56
C LYS A 65 -21.12 -6.04 -6.34
N ASP A 66 -21.71 -5.72 -7.47
CA ASP A 66 -22.48 -6.66 -8.29
C ASP A 66 -21.57 -7.76 -8.87
N ASN A 67 -20.30 -7.44 -9.17
CA ASN A 67 -19.33 -8.38 -9.69
C ASN A 67 -18.61 -9.18 -8.61
N VAL A 68 -18.44 -8.63 -7.41
CA VAL A 68 -17.80 -9.30 -6.25
C VAL A 68 -18.85 -10.08 -5.42
N LEU A 69 -20.11 -9.63 -5.39
CA LEU A 69 -21.19 -10.26 -4.63
C LEU A 69 -21.92 -11.38 -5.37
N SER A 70 -21.81 -11.49 -6.69
CA SER A 70 -22.34 -12.65 -7.38
C SER A 70 -21.36 -13.83 -7.21
N ASN A 71 -21.71 -14.75 -6.33
CA ASN A 71 -20.92 -15.96 -6.01
C ASN A 71 -20.53 -16.80 -7.24
N SER A 72 -21.27 -16.69 -8.34
CA SER A 72 -20.94 -17.28 -9.63
C SER A 72 -19.76 -16.58 -10.32
N LEU A 73 -19.58 -15.28 -10.11
CA LEU A 73 -18.62 -14.48 -10.87
C LEU A 73 -17.17 -14.69 -10.43
N LEU A 74 -16.88 -14.83 -9.15
CA LEU A 74 -15.52 -15.11 -8.68
C LEU A 74 -15.13 -16.59 -8.85
N LEU A 75 -16.10 -17.50 -8.93
CA LEU A 75 -15.88 -18.93 -9.17
C LEU A 75 -15.97 -19.32 -10.66
N GLU A 76 -16.73 -18.59 -11.49
CA GLU A 76 -16.88 -18.85 -12.91
C GLU A 76 -15.93 -18.05 -13.84
N TYR A 77 -15.28 -17.01 -13.31
CA TYR A 77 -14.53 -16.09 -14.18
C TYR A 77 -13.05 -16.04 -13.93
N GLY A 78 -12.35 -16.84 -14.66
CA GLY A 78 -11.08 -16.49 -15.26
C GLY A 78 -11.19 -15.38 -16.33
N ASN A 79 -12.14 -14.50 -16.23
CA ASN A 79 -12.22 -13.37 -17.17
C ASN A 79 -11.73 -12.10 -16.46
N SER A 80 -10.53 -11.71 -16.86
CA SER A 80 -9.88 -10.46 -16.52
C SER A 80 -10.87 -9.34 -16.20
N TRP A 81 -10.86 -8.86 -14.98
CA TRP A 81 -11.39 -7.56 -14.65
C TRP A 81 -10.71 -6.54 -15.55
N LYS A 82 -11.43 -6.07 -16.56
CA LYS A 82 -11.01 -4.88 -17.28
C LYS A 82 -11.14 -3.75 -16.27
N VAL A 83 -10.02 -3.31 -15.71
CA VAL A 83 -9.96 -2.07 -14.95
C VAL A 83 -10.58 -1.01 -15.85
N ASN A 84 -11.79 -0.55 -15.51
CA ASN A 84 -12.26 0.72 -16.05
C ASN A 84 -11.49 1.77 -15.23
N PRO A 85 -10.44 2.40 -15.79
CA PRO A 85 -9.84 3.54 -15.12
C PRO A 85 -10.99 4.54 -14.92
N GLY A 86 -11.24 4.88 -13.64
CA GLY A 86 -12.31 5.81 -13.31
C GLY A 86 -12.24 7.01 -14.23
N SER A 87 -13.37 7.43 -14.74
CA SER A 87 -13.78 8.46 -15.71
C SER A 87 -12.81 9.58 -16.14
N GLN A 88 -11.52 9.42 -16.01
CA GLN A 88 -10.57 10.25 -16.73
C GLN A 88 -10.60 9.83 -18.20
N SER A 89 -10.75 10.79 -19.09
CA SER A 89 -10.88 10.57 -20.52
C SER A 89 -9.92 9.48 -21.01
N LYS A 90 -10.40 8.55 -21.82
CA LYS A 90 -9.60 7.45 -22.40
C LYS A 90 -8.27 7.90 -23.01
N GLU A 91 -8.17 9.14 -23.47
CA GLU A 91 -6.98 9.73 -24.07
C GLU A 91 -5.88 10.08 -23.05
N ALA A 92 -6.23 10.47 -21.82
CA ALA A 92 -5.22 10.80 -20.80
C ALA A 92 -4.56 9.56 -20.18
N THR A 93 -5.23 8.39 -20.21
CA THR A 93 -4.74 7.16 -19.57
C THR A 93 -3.72 6.39 -20.39
N GLU A 94 -3.83 6.38 -21.72
CA GLU A 94 -2.94 5.58 -22.58
C GLU A 94 -1.55 6.21 -22.78
N HIS A 95 -1.44 7.54 -22.76
CA HIS A 95 -0.18 8.25 -22.97
C HIS A 95 0.65 8.50 -21.71
N SER A 96 0.04 8.45 -20.51
CA SER A 96 0.75 8.76 -19.24
C SER A 96 1.28 7.53 -18.52
N PHE A 97 0.81 6.32 -18.79
CA PHE A 97 1.10 5.11 -17.99
C PHE A 97 1.94 4.05 -18.69
N GLY A 98 2.65 4.36 -19.73
CA GLY A 98 3.39 3.38 -20.53
C GLY A 98 4.16 2.33 -19.72
N CYS A 99 4.18 1.09 -20.22
CA CYS A 99 4.97 -0.01 -19.64
C CYS A 99 6.45 0.12 -19.92
N LYS A 100 7.28 -0.01 -18.90
CA LYS A 100 8.66 -0.45 -19.04
C LYS A 100 8.69 -1.97 -18.95
N TRP A 101 8.77 -2.64 -20.09
CA TRP A 101 8.78 -4.10 -20.13
C TRP A 101 10.11 -4.67 -19.63
N LEU A 102 10.04 -5.58 -18.67
CA LEU A 102 11.16 -6.23 -18.00
C LEU A 102 11.02 -7.75 -18.10
N ASP A 103 12.11 -8.47 -17.93
CA ASP A 103 12.08 -9.90 -17.65
C ASP A 103 11.87 -10.12 -16.16
N PHE A 104 10.96 -11.03 -15.81
CA PHE A 104 10.71 -11.48 -14.45
C PHE A 104 11.02 -12.98 -14.36
N GLU A 105 11.66 -13.38 -13.26
CA GLU A 105 11.98 -14.77 -12.97
C GLU A 105 11.58 -15.12 -11.55
N SER A 106 10.66 -16.06 -11.41
CA SER A 106 10.18 -16.51 -10.11
C SER A 106 11.22 -17.37 -9.37
N THR A 107 10.98 -17.64 -8.10
CA THR A 107 11.85 -18.52 -7.27
C THR A 107 11.90 -19.95 -7.79
N THR A 108 10.90 -20.39 -8.56
CA THR A 108 10.88 -21.70 -9.21
C THR A 108 11.55 -21.71 -10.60
N GLY A 109 12.12 -20.58 -11.03
CA GLY A 109 12.80 -20.45 -12.32
C GLY A 109 11.86 -20.22 -13.51
N LYS A 110 10.54 -20.09 -13.30
CA LYS A 110 9.61 -19.71 -14.37
C LYS A 110 9.78 -18.24 -14.73
N THR A 111 9.80 -17.95 -16.02
CA THR A 111 10.02 -16.59 -16.55
C THR A 111 8.77 -16.01 -17.18
N ALA A 112 8.62 -14.70 -17.10
CA ALA A 112 7.53 -13.96 -17.72
C ALA A 112 7.97 -12.53 -18.08
N LYS A 113 7.17 -11.84 -18.91
CA LYS A 113 7.28 -10.40 -19.08
C LYS A 113 6.56 -9.67 -17.93
N PHE A 114 7.15 -8.58 -17.47
CA PHE A 114 6.66 -7.76 -16.38
C PHE A 114 6.62 -6.31 -16.81
N CYS A 115 5.48 -5.66 -16.62
CA CYS A 115 5.31 -4.24 -16.87
C CYS A 115 5.65 -3.46 -15.60
N GLY A 116 6.76 -2.74 -15.59
CA GLY A 116 7.09 -1.77 -14.55
C GLY A 116 6.67 -0.35 -14.95
N HIS A 117 6.73 0.58 -14.00
CA HIS A 117 6.54 2.00 -14.29
C HIS A 117 7.63 2.55 -15.19
N ASN A 118 7.24 3.35 -16.19
CA ASN A 118 8.19 4.05 -17.06
C ASN A 118 8.64 5.38 -16.43
N VAL A 119 9.04 5.33 -15.16
CA VAL A 119 9.54 6.46 -14.38
C VAL A 119 10.97 6.18 -13.95
N GLU A 120 11.86 7.11 -14.20
CA GLU A 120 13.26 6.97 -13.81
C GLU A 120 13.40 6.90 -12.29
N GLY A 121 14.16 5.90 -11.81
CA GLY A 121 14.42 5.74 -10.38
C GLY A 121 13.28 5.12 -9.57
N GLU A 122 12.18 4.66 -10.21
CA GLU A 122 11.12 3.95 -9.49
C GLU A 122 11.68 2.66 -8.87
N GLY A 123 11.46 2.51 -7.52
CA GLY A 123 12.21 1.58 -6.68
C GLY A 123 11.99 0.10 -7.01
N VAL A 124 10.73 -0.33 -7.18
CA VAL A 124 10.40 -1.74 -7.46
C VAL A 124 10.78 -2.11 -8.89
N THR A 125 10.44 -1.26 -9.87
CA THR A 125 10.82 -1.43 -11.27
C THR A 125 12.34 -1.52 -11.44
N ALA A 126 13.09 -0.61 -10.78
CA ALA A 126 14.56 -0.63 -10.84
C ALA A 126 15.15 -1.89 -10.19
N THR A 127 14.53 -2.42 -9.15
CA THR A 127 14.95 -3.65 -8.50
C THR A 127 14.73 -4.84 -9.43
N ILE A 128 13.56 -4.97 -10.04
CA ILE A 128 13.25 -6.04 -10.99
C ILE A 128 14.14 -5.96 -12.23
N ALA A 129 14.40 -4.76 -12.74
CA ALA A 129 15.30 -4.56 -13.88
C ALA A 129 16.72 -5.11 -13.63
N ARG A 130 17.21 -5.03 -12.38
CA ARG A 130 18.54 -5.50 -11.99
C ARG A 130 18.60 -7.00 -11.66
N SER A 131 17.59 -7.50 -10.94
CA SER A 131 17.61 -8.83 -10.35
C SER A 131 16.58 -9.78 -10.94
N LYS A 132 15.74 -9.33 -11.88
CA LYS A 132 14.61 -10.04 -12.49
C LYS A 132 13.54 -10.49 -11.50
N ARG A 133 13.63 -10.08 -10.22
CA ARG A 133 12.69 -10.43 -9.16
C ARG A 133 12.65 -9.36 -8.07
N PHE A 134 11.66 -9.44 -7.21
CA PHE A 134 11.57 -8.59 -6.03
C PHE A 134 11.74 -9.46 -4.78
N HIS A 135 12.84 -9.29 -4.06
CA HIS A 135 13.28 -10.21 -3.00
C HIS A 135 12.29 -10.39 -1.86
N HIS A 136 11.50 -9.35 -1.53
CA HIS A 136 10.47 -9.42 -0.49
C HIS A 136 9.37 -10.45 -0.78
N CYS A 137 9.20 -10.84 -2.05
CA CYS A 137 8.22 -11.83 -2.49
C CYS A 137 8.73 -13.28 -2.43
N ASN A 138 10.04 -13.50 -2.38
CA ASN A 138 10.67 -14.80 -2.53
C ASN A 138 10.24 -15.84 -1.47
N VAL A 139 9.82 -15.39 -0.31
CA VAL A 139 9.40 -16.25 0.82
C VAL A 139 7.96 -16.73 0.69
N LEU A 140 7.12 -16.03 -0.09
CA LEU A 140 5.69 -16.27 -0.15
C LEU A 140 5.30 -17.67 -0.66
N PRO A 141 5.93 -18.24 -1.73
CA PRO A 141 5.62 -19.60 -2.15
C PRO A 141 5.87 -20.63 -1.05
N SER A 142 6.98 -20.49 -0.31
CA SER A 142 7.29 -21.37 0.83
C SER A 142 6.29 -21.20 1.98
N MET A 143 5.85 -19.95 2.26
CA MET A 143 4.81 -19.69 3.27
C MET A 143 3.46 -20.25 2.86
N TRP A 144 3.12 -20.20 1.56
CA TRP A 144 1.93 -20.84 1.01
C TRP A 144 1.97 -22.36 1.26
N GLU A 145 3.05 -23.01 0.94
CA GLU A 145 3.21 -24.44 1.20
C GLU A 145 3.12 -24.80 2.68
N LYS A 146 3.79 -24.04 3.54
CA LYS A 146 3.78 -24.22 5.00
C LYS A 146 2.42 -23.95 5.65
N SER A 147 1.50 -23.27 4.97
CA SER A 147 0.18 -22.98 5.54
C SER A 147 -0.74 -24.22 5.63
N GLY A 148 -0.24 -25.42 5.30
CA GLY A 148 -0.93 -26.70 5.41
C GLY A 148 -1.76 -27.05 4.18
N PRO A 149 -2.59 -28.11 4.26
CA PRO A 149 -3.43 -28.56 3.15
C PRO A 149 -4.33 -27.47 2.62
N LYS A 150 -4.52 -27.40 1.31
CA LYS A 150 -5.38 -26.44 0.62
C LYS A 150 -6.70 -27.11 0.28
N GLN A 151 -7.77 -26.34 0.39
CA GLN A 151 -9.08 -26.72 -0.14
C GLN A 151 -9.17 -26.31 -1.63
N GLU A 152 -10.11 -26.86 -2.36
CA GLU A 152 -10.30 -26.55 -3.78
C GLU A 152 -10.43 -25.04 -4.07
N ASN A 153 -11.09 -24.31 -3.14
CA ASN A 153 -11.33 -22.87 -3.22
C ASN A 153 -10.42 -22.05 -2.29
N SER A 154 -9.25 -22.58 -1.91
CA SER A 154 -8.27 -21.82 -1.15
C SER A 154 -7.74 -20.66 -2.01
N ILE A 155 -7.62 -19.48 -1.37
CA ILE A 155 -7.14 -18.26 -2.03
C ILE A 155 -5.93 -17.68 -1.30
N TYR A 156 -5.06 -17.06 -2.08
CA TYR A 156 -4.03 -16.16 -1.59
C TYR A 156 -4.52 -14.71 -1.77
N LEU A 157 -4.38 -13.90 -0.72
CA LEU A 157 -4.69 -12.47 -0.80
C LEU A 157 -3.42 -11.64 -0.79
N GLU A 158 -3.32 -10.75 -1.76
CA GLU A 158 -2.30 -9.70 -1.82
C GLU A 158 -2.95 -8.36 -1.53
N ILE A 159 -2.73 -7.79 -0.34
CA ILE A 159 -3.28 -6.49 0.07
C ILE A 159 -2.18 -5.44 -0.03
N GLY A 160 -2.37 -4.46 -0.91
CA GLY A 160 -1.33 -3.53 -1.36
C GLY A 160 -0.46 -4.18 -2.43
N ALA A 161 -1.09 -4.60 -3.53
CA ALA A 161 -0.41 -5.37 -4.57
C ALA A 161 0.65 -4.58 -5.33
N ASN A 162 0.61 -3.23 -5.23
CA ASN A 162 1.54 -2.37 -5.93
C ASN A 162 1.58 -2.72 -7.43
N ILE A 163 2.73 -2.75 -8.06
CA ILE A 163 2.89 -3.14 -9.49
C ILE A 163 2.82 -4.65 -9.74
N GLY A 164 2.51 -5.46 -8.71
CA GLY A 164 2.22 -6.89 -8.84
C GLY A 164 3.42 -7.83 -8.77
N SER A 165 4.55 -7.41 -8.23
CA SER A 165 5.73 -8.27 -8.14
C SER A 165 5.50 -9.54 -7.33
N CYS A 166 4.80 -9.46 -6.19
CA CYS A 166 4.46 -10.62 -5.37
C CYS A 166 3.31 -11.45 -5.97
N VAL A 167 2.37 -10.79 -6.65
CA VAL A 167 1.32 -11.47 -7.43
C VAL A 167 1.96 -12.37 -8.50
N MET A 168 2.92 -11.83 -9.28
CA MET A 168 3.64 -12.59 -10.30
C MET A 168 4.44 -13.75 -9.70
N GLU A 169 5.10 -13.54 -8.56
CA GLU A 169 5.80 -14.61 -7.84
C GLU A 169 4.85 -15.74 -7.47
N MET A 170 3.71 -15.43 -6.86
CA MET A 170 2.73 -16.43 -6.45
C MET A 170 2.11 -17.17 -7.63
N LEU A 171 1.71 -16.47 -8.69
CA LEU A 171 1.12 -17.07 -9.89
C LEU A 171 2.08 -18.00 -10.64
N LEU A 172 3.36 -17.65 -10.68
CA LEU A 172 4.36 -18.43 -11.38
C LEU A 172 4.90 -19.60 -10.53
N SER A 173 5.01 -19.41 -9.21
CA SER A 173 5.64 -20.40 -8.34
C SER A 173 4.68 -21.37 -7.68
N THR A 174 3.37 -21.07 -7.65
CA THR A 174 2.35 -21.89 -6.98
C THR A 174 1.16 -22.16 -7.90
N ASP A 175 0.19 -22.93 -7.41
CA ASP A 175 -1.14 -23.14 -8.02
C ASP A 175 -2.23 -22.23 -7.42
N ALA A 176 -1.85 -21.30 -6.53
CA ALA A 176 -2.78 -20.44 -5.81
C ALA A 176 -3.71 -19.66 -6.75
N LYS A 177 -4.98 -19.55 -6.37
CA LYS A 177 -5.88 -18.51 -6.86
C LYS A 177 -5.52 -17.22 -6.11
N VAL A 178 -5.27 -16.14 -6.83
CA VAL A 178 -4.77 -14.87 -6.27
C VAL A 178 -5.83 -13.79 -6.40
N ILE A 179 -6.20 -13.19 -5.28
CA ILE A 179 -7.01 -11.97 -5.26
C ILE A 179 -6.12 -10.83 -4.76
N ALA A 180 -5.94 -9.80 -5.58
CA ALA A 180 -5.08 -8.67 -5.29
C ALA A 180 -5.90 -7.39 -5.09
N PHE A 181 -5.59 -6.64 -4.04
CA PHE A 181 -6.18 -5.34 -3.75
C PHE A 181 -5.13 -4.26 -3.99
N GLU A 182 -5.43 -3.34 -4.90
CA GLU A 182 -4.54 -2.22 -5.20
C GLU A 182 -5.38 -0.98 -5.54
N PRO A 183 -5.35 0.06 -4.69
CA PRO A 183 -6.16 1.26 -4.90
C PRO A 183 -5.56 2.24 -5.92
N HIS A 184 -4.23 2.22 -6.16
CA HIS A 184 -3.58 3.24 -6.98
C HIS A 184 -3.75 2.96 -8.47
N PRO A 185 -4.38 3.85 -9.28
CA PRO A 185 -4.72 3.57 -10.68
C PRO A 185 -3.52 3.22 -11.57
N HIS A 186 -2.37 3.87 -11.34
CA HIS A 186 -1.16 3.59 -12.13
C HIS A 186 -0.59 2.18 -11.82
N ASN A 187 -0.63 1.77 -10.55
CA ASN A 187 -0.21 0.43 -10.15
C ASN A 187 -1.14 -0.63 -10.73
N GLN A 188 -2.46 -0.39 -10.68
CA GLN A 188 -3.47 -1.27 -11.30
C GLN A 188 -3.17 -1.49 -12.78
N TYR A 189 -2.86 -0.41 -13.52
CA TYR A 189 -2.55 -0.48 -14.94
C TYR A 189 -1.36 -1.38 -15.23
N VAL A 190 -0.21 -1.15 -14.58
CA VAL A 190 1.01 -1.93 -14.84
C VAL A 190 0.89 -3.38 -14.36
N LEU A 191 0.21 -3.61 -13.23
CA LEU A 191 -0.12 -4.95 -12.74
C LEU A 191 -0.98 -5.70 -13.78
N GLN A 192 -2.08 -5.07 -14.24
CA GLN A 192 -2.96 -5.68 -15.23
C GLN A 192 -2.21 -6.01 -16.53
N LYS A 193 -1.31 -5.13 -17.01
CA LYS A 193 -0.47 -5.39 -18.18
C LYS A 193 0.47 -6.57 -17.98
N SER A 194 1.03 -6.73 -16.80
CA SER A 194 1.86 -7.89 -16.47
C SER A 194 1.05 -9.20 -16.54
N ILE A 195 -0.18 -9.19 -16.02
CA ILE A 195 -1.09 -10.35 -16.06
C ILE A 195 -1.52 -10.68 -17.48
N GLU A 196 -1.89 -9.68 -18.29
CA GLU A 196 -2.28 -9.86 -19.70
C GLU A 196 -1.16 -10.51 -20.55
N ALA A 197 0.10 -10.38 -20.15
CA ALA A 197 1.24 -11.01 -20.80
C ALA A 197 1.46 -12.50 -20.41
N LEU A 198 0.71 -13.04 -19.45
CA LEU A 198 0.79 -14.42 -19.02
C LEU A 198 -0.08 -15.35 -19.89
N PRO A 199 0.18 -16.67 -19.90
CA PRO A 199 -0.73 -17.66 -20.46
C PRO A 199 -2.13 -17.59 -19.82
N GLN A 200 -3.18 -17.83 -20.60
CA GLN A 200 -4.57 -17.74 -20.15
C GLN A 200 -4.83 -18.58 -18.89
N SER A 201 -4.30 -19.79 -18.82
CA SER A 201 -4.46 -20.69 -17.66
C SER A 201 -3.90 -20.10 -16.35
N ILE A 202 -2.96 -19.17 -16.44
CA ILE A 202 -2.46 -18.42 -15.26
C ILE A 202 -3.32 -17.20 -14.99
N GLN A 203 -3.73 -16.46 -16.05
CA GLN A 203 -4.65 -15.33 -15.91
C GLN A 203 -5.97 -15.73 -15.23
N ASP A 204 -6.50 -16.91 -15.53
CA ASP A 204 -7.75 -17.45 -14.97
C ASP A 204 -7.69 -17.64 -13.44
N ARG A 205 -6.50 -17.63 -12.84
CA ARG A 205 -6.30 -17.72 -11.39
C ARG A 205 -6.15 -16.36 -10.69
N PHE A 206 -6.32 -15.27 -11.41
CA PHE A 206 -6.07 -13.93 -10.91
C PHE A 206 -7.30 -13.04 -10.94
N VAL A 207 -7.52 -12.30 -9.83
CA VAL A 207 -8.53 -11.24 -9.73
C VAL A 207 -7.88 -9.99 -9.15
N LEU A 208 -8.05 -8.85 -9.81
CA LEU A 208 -7.69 -7.53 -9.29
C LEU A 208 -8.94 -6.81 -8.78
N VAL A 209 -8.91 -6.38 -7.52
CA VAL A 209 -9.95 -5.56 -6.90
C VAL A 209 -9.39 -4.14 -6.70
N PRO A 210 -9.87 -3.14 -7.46
CA PRO A 210 -9.29 -1.80 -7.52
C PRO A 210 -9.79 -0.89 -6.39
N VAL A 211 -9.67 -1.35 -5.12
CA VAL A 211 -10.08 -0.60 -3.93
C VAL A 211 -9.00 -0.67 -2.86
N ALA A 212 -8.98 0.30 -1.95
CA ALA A 212 -8.33 0.14 -0.66
C ALA A 212 -9.24 -0.67 0.28
N LEU A 213 -8.62 -1.33 1.26
CA LEU A 213 -9.37 -2.01 2.33
C LEU A 213 -9.38 -1.15 3.59
N GLY A 214 -10.47 -1.20 4.36
CA GLY A 214 -10.61 -0.45 5.61
C GLY A 214 -11.76 -0.95 6.47
N GLY A 215 -12.10 -0.20 7.54
CA GLY A 215 -13.12 -0.58 8.52
C GLY A 215 -14.57 -0.42 8.06
N ALA A 216 -14.81 0.42 7.04
CA ALA A 216 -16.15 0.72 6.52
C ALA A 216 -16.08 1.12 5.05
N SER A 217 -17.21 0.95 4.34
CA SER A 217 -17.37 1.46 2.96
C SER A 217 -17.37 2.98 2.96
N THR A 218 -16.40 3.58 2.29
CA THR A 218 -16.21 5.04 2.20
C THR A 218 -15.33 5.40 1.01
N THR A 219 -14.97 6.68 0.87
CA THR A 219 -13.92 7.15 -0.04
C THR A 219 -12.76 7.73 0.75
N ASN A 220 -11.59 7.72 0.17
CA ASN A 220 -10.40 8.34 0.73
C ASN A 220 -9.50 8.83 -0.41
N THR A 221 -8.45 9.58 -0.08
CA THR A 221 -7.45 10.02 -1.04
C THR A 221 -6.20 9.15 -0.91
N ILE A 222 -5.68 8.65 -2.04
CA ILE A 222 -4.35 8.06 -2.12
C ILE A 222 -3.37 9.07 -2.72
N TYR A 223 -2.21 9.19 -2.11
CA TYR A 223 -1.13 10.09 -2.50
C TYR A 223 0.02 9.29 -3.09
N ALA A 224 0.39 9.58 -4.34
CA ALA A 224 1.52 8.93 -4.99
C ALA A 224 2.86 9.43 -4.43
N ALA A 225 3.77 8.51 -4.18
CA ALA A 225 5.17 8.85 -3.90
C ALA A 225 5.94 8.97 -5.21
N LYS A 226 6.40 10.17 -5.56
CA LYS A 226 6.92 10.57 -6.89
C LYS A 226 7.95 9.63 -7.53
N HIS A 227 8.81 9.00 -6.77
CA HIS A 227 9.86 8.09 -7.28
C HIS A 227 9.76 6.68 -6.72
N ASN A 228 8.69 6.37 -6.02
CA ASN A 228 8.42 5.06 -5.49
C ASN A 228 6.91 4.88 -5.26
N MET A 229 6.19 4.62 -6.34
CA MET A 229 4.73 4.47 -6.29
C MET A 229 4.28 3.32 -5.37
N GLY A 230 5.17 2.37 -5.05
CA GLY A 230 4.94 1.34 -4.06
C GLY A 230 4.75 1.86 -2.63
N ASN A 231 5.24 3.08 -2.37
CA ASN A 231 5.05 3.74 -1.07
C ASN A 231 3.91 4.77 -1.10
N SER A 232 2.96 4.66 -2.02
CA SER A 232 1.76 5.48 -2.04
C SER A 232 0.95 5.25 -0.77
N MET A 233 0.41 6.33 -0.19
CA MET A 233 -0.24 6.29 1.11
C MET A 233 -1.71 6.71 1.01
N VAL A 234 -2.58 5.99 1.70
CA VAL A 234 -4.00 6.33 1.83
C VAL A 234 -4.21 7.25 3.03
N GLY A 235 -4.97 8.33 2.85
CA GLY A 235 -5.37 9.24 3.92
C GLY A 235 -4.28 10.20 4.33
N LYS A 236 -3.40 9.85 5.26
CA LYS A 236 -2.36 10.75 5.78
C LYS A 236 -0.98 10.38 5.27
N ILE A 237 -0.24 11.36 4.78
CA ILE A 237 1.13 11.19 4.33
C ILE A 237 2.13 11.41 5.47
N VAL A 238 3.25 10.69 5.44
CA VAL A 238 4.41 10.94 6.31
C VAL A 238 5.37 11.86 5.56
N LYS A 239 5.43 13.11 5.98
CA LYS A 239 6.44 14.05 5.48
C LYS A 239 7.81 13.60 5.95
N ASP A 240 8.80 13.70 5.07
CA ASP A 240 10.23 13.40 5.34
C ASP A 240 10.63 11.92 5.47
N TYR A 241 9.73 10.96 5.23
CA TYR A 241 10.13 9.56 5.22
C TYR A 241 11.03 9.28 4.01
N ARG A 242 12.32 8.98 4.27
CA ARG A 242 13.34 8.67 3.25
C ARG A 242 13.41 9.69 2.09
N ARG A 243 13.16 10.98 2.36
CA ARG A 243 13.10 12.05 1.35
C ARG A 243 12.05 11.81 0.25
N GLN A 244 10.98 11.10 0.56
CA GLN A 244 9.89 10.93 -0.38
C GLN A 244 9.15 12.24 -0.57
N VAL A 245 8.96 12.60 -1.82
CA VAL A 245 8.14 13.74 -2.21
C VAL A 245 6.81 13.18 -2.68
N PHE A 246 5.74 13.53 -1.99
CA PHE A 246 4.38 13.30 -2.46
C PHE A 246 3.99 14.49 -3.34
N ASP A 247 3.57 14.21 -4.56
CA ASP A 247 3.10 15.26 -5.46
C ASP A 247 1.60 15.47 -5.21
N GLU A 248 1.22 16.71 -4.92
CA GLU A 248 -0.21 17.06 -4.76
C GLU A 248 -0.98 16.91 -6.09
N ALA A 249 -0.28 16.90 -7.23
CA ALA A 249 -0.87 16.64 -8.54
C ALA A 249 -1.20 15.17 -8.78
N ASP A 250 -0.52 14.24 -8.11
CA ASP A 250 -0.69 12.79 -8.25
C ASP A 250 -1.47 12.20 -7.06
N GLN A 251 -2.63 12.76 -6.76
CA GLN A 251 -3.57 12.25 -5.77
C GLN A 251 -4.85 11.75 -6.46
N PHE A 252 -5.40 10.67 -5.95
CA PHE A 252 -6.62 10.07 -6.49
C PHE A 252 -7.63 9.82 -5.38
N GLU A 253 -8.90 10.11 -5.67
CA GLU A 253 -10.00 9.64 -4.85
C GLU A 253 -10.23 8.16 -5.12
N ILE A 254 -10.24 7.34 -4.09
CA ILE A 254 -10.35 5.90 -4.15
C ILE A 254 -11.47 5.39 -3.26
N ALA A 255 -12.07 4.26 -3.65
CA ALA A 255 -13.00 3.53 -2.80
C ALA A 255 -12.24 2.79 -1.70
N VAL A 256 -12.83 2.74 -0.51
CA VAL A 256 -12.39 1.94 0.65
C VAL A 256 -13.52 1.00 1.03
N GLU A 257 -13.24 -0.31 1.13
CA GLU A 257 -14.24 -1.32 1.47
C GLU A 257 -13.72 -2.26 2.57
N PRO A 258 -14.58 -2.78 3.45
CA PRO A 258 -14.19 -3.83 4.38
C PRO A 258 -13.87 -5.13 3.64
N LEU A 259 -12.78 -5.80 4.03
CA LEU A 259 -12.43 -7.10 3.42
C LEU A 259 -13.56 -8.12 3.56
N SER A 260 -14.26 -8.12 4.70
CA SER A 260 -15.40 -9.01 4.97
C SER A 260 -16.59 -8.81 4.03
N SER A 261 -16.76 -7.62 3.44
CA SER A 261 -17.83 -7.37 2.46
C SER A 261 -17.52 -7.95 1.07
N ILE A 262 -16.24 -8.22 0.80
CA ILE A 262 -15.77 -8.66 -0.53
C ILE A 262 -15.59 -10.18 -0.58
N ILE A 263 -14.97 -10.78 0.45
CA ILE A 263 -14.52 -12.18 0.40
C ILE A 263 -15.17 -13.09 1.45
N SER A 264 -16.32 -12.70 2.01
CA SER A 264 -17.03 -13.45 3.07
C SER A 264 -17.34 -14.91 2.71
N THR A 265 -17.51 -15.23 1.42
CA THR A 265 -17.92 -16.55 0.95
C THR A 265 -16.78 -17.56 0.78
N TYR A 266 -15.53 -17.13 0.82
CA TYR A 266 -14.40 -18.03 0.66
C TYR A 266 -14.21 -18.90 1.91
N PRO A 267 -14.02 -20.23 1.74
CA PRO A 267 -13.93 -21.14 2.86
C PRO A 267 -12.56 -21.13 3.55
N ASP A 268 -11.49 -20.80 2.85
CA ASP A 268 -10.12 -20.98 3.29
C ASP A 268 -9.19 -19.93 2.70
N ILE A 269 -8.42 -19.26 3.57
CA ILE A 269 -7.42 -18.25 3.22
C ILE A 269 -6.09 -18.64 3.86
N PRO A 270 -5.32 -19.51 3.20
CA PRO A 270 -4.06 -20.02 3.75
C PRO A 270 -3.03 -18.93 4.03
N LEU A 271 -2.96 -17.91 3.17
CA LEU A 271 -1.96 -16.85 3.27
C LEU A 271 -2.49 -15.51 2.78
N ILE A 272 -2.21 -14.46 3.55
CA ILE A 272 -2.35 -13.06 3.16
C ILE A 272 -0.97 -12.40 3.21
N LYS A 273 -0.61 -11.60 2.20
CA LYS A 273 0.38 -10.54 2.36
C LYS A 273 -0.35 -9.22 2.56
N LEU A 274 0.01 -8.51 3.62
CA LEU A 274 -0.57 -7.22 4.00
C LEU A 274 0.54 -6.16 4.07
N ASP A 275 0.53 -5.25 3.13
CA ASP A 275 1.50 -4.17 2.98
C ASP A 275 0.76 -2.93 2.46
N ALA A 276 0.18 -2.17 3.36
CA ALA A 276 -0.71 -1.05 3.05
C ALA A 276 -0.15 0.31 3.49
N GLN A 277 1.18 0.36 3.69
CA GLN A 277 1.94 1.58 3.97
C GLN A 277 1.34 2.41 5.13
N GLY A 278 1.00 1.71 6.23
CA GLY A 278 0.49 2.29 7.48
C GLY A 278 -1.03 2.16 7.66
N PHE A 279 -1.77 1.69 6.66
CA PHE A 279 -3.23 1.55 6.73
C PHE A 279 -3.69 0.21 7.33
N GLU A 280 -2.77 -0.62 7.83
CA GLU A 280 -2.98 -2.00 8.31
C GLU A 280 -4.03 -2.07 9.42
N CYS A 281 -4.01 -1.15 10.41
CA CYS A 281 -5.01 -1.13 11.48
C CYS A 281 -6.43 -0.94 10.95
N HIS A 282 -6.60 -0.03 9.99
CA HIS A 282 -7.90 0.22 9.39
C HIS A 282 -8.42 -0.99 8.61
N ILE A 283 -7.51 -1.77 8.00
CA ILE A 283 -7.85 -3.02 7.32
C ILE A 283 -8.32 -4.07 8.32
N LEU A 284 -7.61 -4.22 9.45
CA LEU A 284 -7.99 -5.15 10.52
C LEU A 284 -9.33 -4.78 11.16
N ASP A 285 -9.68 -3.49 11.24
CA ASP A 285 -10.99 -3.04 11.70
C ASP A 285 -12.15 -3.49 10.78
N GLY A 286 -11.85 -3.81 9.53
CA GLY A 286 -12.78 -4.37 8.55
C GLY A 286 -12.90 -5.90 8.56
N LEU A 287 -12.14 -6.59 9.41
CA LEU A 287 -12.21 -8.04 9.56
C LEU A 287 -13.24 -8.44 10.60
N THR A 288 -14.22 -9.23 10.20
CA THR A 288 -15.08 -9.94 11.17
C THR A 288 -14.33 -11.13 11.76
N GLN A 289 -14.72 -11.55 12.97
CA GLN A 289 -14.14 -12.75 13.59
C GLN A 289 -14.38 -14.00 12.73
N GLU A 290 -15.54 -14.07 12.07
CA GLU A 290 -15.86 -15.17 11.17
C GLU A 290 -14.86 -15.26 10.01
N LEU A 291 -14.57 -14.13 9.34
CA LEU A 291 -13.59 -14.10 8.27
C LEU A 291 -12.16 -14.35 8.80
N ALA A 292 -11.81 -13.72 9.92
CA ALA A 292 -10.52 -13.94 10.56
C ALA A 292 -10.27 -15.43 10.86
N ASN A 293 -11.32 -16.20 11.23
CA ASN A 293 -11.20 -17.64 11.48
C ASN A 293 -10.87 -18.48 10.23
N LYS A 294 -11.06 -17.93 9.03
CA LYS A 294 -10.71 -18.58 7.75
C LYS A 294 -9.27 -18.30 7.33
N ILE A 295 -8.59 -17.34 7.99
CA ILE A 295 -7.22 -16.91 7.68
C ILE A 295 -6.26 -17.70 8.55
N ARG A 296 -5.26 -18.34 7.92
CA ARG A 296 -4.26 -19.13 8.66
C ARG A 296 -2.99 -18.33 8.96
N ARG A 297 -2.50 -17.54 8.00
CA ARG A 297 -1.26 -16.79 8.10
C ARG A 297 -1.39 -15.43 7.44
N VAL A 298 -0.78 -14.42 8.06
CA VAL A 298 -0.64 -13.08 7.47
C VAL A 298 0.82 -12.66 7.55
N LYS A 299 1.48 -12.47 6.41
CA LYS A 299 2.75 -11.76 6.34
C LYS A 299 2.46 -10.27 6.25
N PHE A 300 3.04 -9.46 7.13
CA PHE A 300 2.76 -8.01 7.13
C PHE A 300 3.98 -7.17 7.47
N GLU A 301 4.00 -5.94 6.93
CA GLU A 301 5.02 -4.95 7.20
C GLU A 301 4.64 -4.08 8.41
N VAL A 302 5.64 -3.75 9.24
CA VAL A 302 5.53 -2.80 10.34
C VAL A 302 6.44 -1.61 10.08
N ALA A 303 5.89 -0.56 9.51
CA ALA A 303 6.56 0.74 9.30
C ALA A 303 6.05 1.74 10.34
N LYS A 304 6.75 1.89 11.48
CA LYS A 304 6.30 2.66 12.66
C LYS A 304 5.86 4.09 12.34
N SER A 305 6.59 4.79 11.49
CA SER A 305 6.25 6.16 11.10
C SER A 305 4.92 6.23 10.35
N HIS A 306 4.67 5.26 9.46
CA HIS A 306 3.45 5.16 8.69
C HIS A 306 2.25 4.83 9.60
N LEU A 307 2.38 3.81 10.44
CA LEU A 307 1.36 3.41 11.40
C LEU A 307 0.95 4.57 12.33
N ARG A 308 1.94 5.25 12.93
CA ARG A 308 1.68 6.40 13.80
C ARG A 308 1.00 7.57 13.08
N ALA A 309 1.36 7.86 11.85
CA ALA A 309 0.73 8.92 11.06
C ALA A 309 -0.76 8.63 10.83
N GLN A 310 -1.13 7.35 10.67
CA GLN A 310 -2.52 6.90 10.55
C GLN A 310 -3.24 6.75 11.90
N GLY A 311 -2.54 6.95 13.03
CA GLY A 311 -3.11 6.79 14.38
C GLY A 311 -3.21 5.34 14.85
N CYS A 312 -2.54 4.42 14.16
CA CYS A 312 -2.44 3.02 14.54
C CYS A 312 -1.36 2.84 15.61
N THR A 313 -1.73 2.44 16.82
CA THR A 313 -0.81 2.23 17.95
C THR A 313 -0.85 0.81 18.51
N ASP A 314 -1.82 0.01 18.09
CA ASP A 314 -2.20 -1.29 18.67
C ASP A 314 -2.26 -2.41 17.62
N LEU A 315 -1.48 -2.31 16.55
CA LEU A 315 -1.52 -3.25 15.41
C LEU A 315 -1.38 -4.71 15.86
N LEU A 316 -0.39 -5.01 16.70
CA LEU A 316 -0.13 -6.38 17.13
C LEU A 316 -1.21 -6.88 18.09
N SER A 317 -1.76 -6.01 18.93
CA SER A 317 -2.92 -6.33 19.78
C SER A 317 -4.17 -6.62 18.95
N LYS A 318 -4.43 -5.89 17.86
CA LYS A 318 -5.53 -6.18 16.94
C LYS A 318 -5.42 -7.60 16.35
N PHE A 319 -4.24 -8.00 15.87
CA PHE A 319 -4.02 -9.37 15.40
C PHE A 319 -4.28 -10.41 16.50
N ARG A 320 -3.78 -10.18 17.73
CA ARG A 320 -4.00 -11.11 18.86
C ARG A 320 -5.48 -11.23 19.21
N ASN A 321 -6.21 -10.11 19.21
CA ASN A 321 -7.66 -10.12 19.47
C ASN A 321 -8.45 -10.90 18.40
N LEU A 322 -7.92 -10.97 17.18
CA LEU A 322 -8.46 -11.80 16.10
C LEU A 322 -8.01 -13.27 16.18
N GLY A 323 -7.22 -13.68 17.17
CA GLY A 323 -6.79 -15.06 17.42
C GLY A 323 -5.49 -15.46 16.71
N PHE A 324 -4.57 -14.50 16.49
CA PHE A 324 -3.26 -14.78 15.93
C PHE A 324 -2.14 -14.62 16.96
N ASP A 325 -1.16 -15.50 16.91
CA ASP A 325 0.15 -15.29 17.50
C ASP A 325 1.07 -14.57 16.52
N ILE A 326 1.92 -13.69 17.03
CA ILE A 326 2.83 -12.89 16.21
C ILE A 326 4.24 -13.44 16.31
N TYR A 327 4.92 -13.54 15.18
CA TYR A 327 6.29 -14.03 15.06
C TYR A 327 7.12 -13.10 14.16
N ASP A 328 8.45 -13.26 14.25
CA ASP A 328 9.33 -12.76 13.21
C ASP A 328 9.05 -13.45 11.86
N GLU A 329 9.54 -12.91 10.74
CA GLU A 329 9.30 -13.45 9.39
C GLU A 329 9.74 -14.93 9.27
N SER A 330 10.73 -15.37 10.05
CA SER A 330 11.20 -16.74 10.06
C SER A 330 10.32 -17.71 10.87
N GLU A 331 9.34 -17.20 11.61
CA GLU A 331 8.46 -17.90 12.55
C GLU A 331 9.20 -18.60 13.71
N LYS A 332 10.42 -18.18 14.00
CA LYS A 332 11.22 -18.79 15.08
C LYS A 332 11.04 -18.09 16.43
N ASN A 333 10.82 -16.79 16.41
CA ASN A 333 10.73 -15.99 17.62
C ASN A 333 9.33 -15.38 17.73
N LYS A 334 8.61 -15.75 18.80
CA LYS A 334 7.32 -15.15 19.12
C LYS A 334 7.54 -13.72 19.61
N ILE A 335 6.73 -12.81 19.13
CA ILE A 335 6.78 -11.38 19.44
C ILE A 335 5.72 -11.07 20.49
N GLU A 336 6.13 -10.57 21.63
CA GLU A 336 5.27 -10.07 22.69
C GLU A 336 5.27 -8.52 22.68
N GLY A 337 4.19 -7.91 23.22
CA GLY A 337 4.06 -6.44 23.27
C GLY A 337 3.67 -5.82 21.92
N GLU A 338 3.84 -4.51 21.79
CA GLU A 338 3.54 -3.75 20.58
C GLU A 338 4.79 -3.43 19.76
N TYR A 339 4.57 -2.89 18.57
CA TYR A 339 5.61 -2.64 17.58
C TYR A 339 6.58 -1.51 17.96
N ASP A 340 6.33 -0.76 19.03
CA ASP A 340 7.21 0.31 19.50
C ASP A 340 8.61 -0.17 19.89
N GLN A 341 8.74 -1.44 20.24
CA GLN A 341 10.01 -2.09 20.56
C GLN A 341 10.96 -2.24 19.37
N PHE A 342 10.44 -2.20 18.12
CA PHE A 342 11.27 -2.44 16.93
C PHE A 342 12.14 -1.24 16.58
N LYS A 343 13.31 -1.51 16.05
CA LYS A 343 14.20 -0.52 15.44
C LYS A 343 14.02 -0.57 13.91
N GLY A 344 13.34 0.44 13.36
CA GLY A 344 13.08 0.51 11.92
C GLY A 344 11.90 -0.35 11.47
N MET A 345 11.86 -0.61 10.18
CA MET A 345 10.83 -1.40 9.51
C MET A 345 11.07 -2.90 9.76
N GLN A 346 10.00 -3.64 9.96
CA GLN A 346 10.03 -5.08 10.21
C GLN A 346 9.01 -5.80 9.32
N GLU A 347 9.35 -7.00 8.89
CA GLU A 347 8.43 -7.98 8.32
C GLU A 347 8.08 -9.01 9.39
N LEU A 348 6.81 -9.20 9.63
CA LEU A 348 6.30 -10.10 10.68
C LEU A 348 5.31 -11.10 10.10
N MET A 349 5.06 -12.15 10.90
CA MET A 349 4.05 -13.17 10.64
C MET A 349 3.01 -13.20 11.75
N ALA A 350 1.73 -13.10 11.38
CA ALA A 350 0.63 -13.46 12.24
C ALA A 350 0.18 -14.88 11.86
N VAL A 351 0.20 -15.80 12.80
CA VAL A 351 -0.12 -17.22 12.61
C VAL A 351 -1.29 -17.58 13.50
N ARG A 352 -2.34 -18.19 12.93
CA ARG A 352 -3.49 -18.59 13.73
C ARG A 352 -3.10 -19.64 14.74
N ASN A 353 -3.42 -19.40 16.00
CA ASN A 353 -3.05 -20.27 17.13
C ASN A 353 -4.01 -21.45 17.32
N THR A 354 -5.15 -21.48 16.64
CA THR A 354 -6.09 -22.63 16.68
C THR A 354 -6.16 -23.28 15.31
N PRO A 355 -6.05 -24.61 15.20
CA PRO A 355 -6.27 -25.31 13.92
C PRO A 355 -7.67 -25.03 13.38
N ILE A 356 -7.77 -24.81 12.07
CA ILE A 356 -9.06 -24.76 11.37
C ILE A 356 -9.51 -26.23 11.25
N HIS A 357 -10.60 -26.60 11.92
CA HIS A 357 -11.20 -27.94 11.87
C HIS A 357 -12.10 -28.10 10.64
#